data_3f3a59b42f6159681974841f5396b94c
#
_entry.id   3f3a59b42f6159681974841f5396b94c
#
_cell.length_a   1.000
_cell.length_b   1.000
_cell.length_c   1.000
_cell.angle_alpha   90.00
_cell.angle_beta   90.00
_cell.angle_gamma   90.00
#
_symmetry.space_group_name_H-M   'P 1'
#
loop_
_entity.id
_entity.type
_entity.pdbx_description
1 polymer ?
#
loop_
_entity_poly.entity_id
_entity_poly.type
_entity_poly.pdbx_seq_one_letter_code
_entity_poly.pdbx_strand_id
1 'polypeptide(L)'
;TEDLNLSWFDGWKNFSEVRFNRYLQDKKMAEHCDHISSLFPEKIGVPILSCLGLLNNDYEGGEFVMFENQKIEMKQGDLLIFPSNFLYPHRVEPVKKGTRYSYISWVW
;
A
#
# COMPACT_ATOMS: atom_id res chain seq x y z
N THR A 1 18.39 1.77 -4.00
CA THR A 1 18.78 1.25 -5.32
C THR A 1 20.14 1.77 -5.79
N GLU A 2 20.62 2.84 -5.20
CA GLU A 2 21.94 3.38 -5.56
C GLU A 2 23.08 2.38 -5.30
N ASP A 3 22.90 1.51 -4.30
CA ASP A 3 23.86 0.50 -3.93
C ASP A 3 23.79 -0.77 -4.80
N LEU A 4 22.75 -0.87 -5.64
CA LEU A 4 22.56 -2.00 -6.52
C LEU A 4 22.97 -1.64 -7.94
N ASN A 5 24.13 -2.14 -8.34
CA ASN A 5 24.63 -1.91 -9.70
C ASN A 5 24.05 -2.92 -10.67
N LEU A 6 22.77 -2.75 -11.01
CA LEU A 6 22.05 -3.67 -11.89
C LEU A 6 21.99 -3.09 -13.30
N SER A 7 22.61 -3.79 -14.23
CA SER A 7 22.70 -3.30 -15.62
C SER A 7 21.36 -3.24 -16.34
N TRP A 8 20.36 -3.97 -15.86
CA TRP A 8 19.00 -3.99 -16.44
C TRP A 8 18.04 -3.03 -15.76
N PHE A 9 18.50 -2.34 -14.72
CA PHE A 9 17.64 -1.44 -13.94
C PHE A 9 18.21 -0.02 -13.99
N ASP A 10 17.46 0.89 -14.55
CA ASP A 10 17.87 2.29 -14.74
C ASP A 10 17.22 3.26 -13.73
N GLY A 11 16.73 2.74 -12.61
CA GLY A 11 16.22 3.53 -11.50
C GLY A 11 14.71 3.81 -11.56
N TRP A 12 14.23 4.45 -10.53
CA TRP A 12 12.84 4.87 -10.41
C TRP A 12 12.65 6.16 -11.18
N LYS A 13 11.56 6.24 -11.94
CA LYS A 13 11.31 7.38 -12.82
C LYS A 13 10.29 8.35 -12.25
N ASN A 14 9.39 7.85 -11.41
CA ASN A 14 8.31 8.64 -10.86
C ASN A 14 7.85 8.07 -9.53
N PHE A 15 7.23 8.94 -8.72
CA PHE A 15 6.53 8.52 -7.51
C PHE A 15 5.29 9.40 -7.35
N SER A 16 4.26 8.85 -6.71
CA SER A 16 3.04 9.58 -6.43
C SER A 16 3.19 10.41 -5.16
N GLU A 17 2.30 11.39 -4.99
CA GLU A 17 2.13 12.04 -3.71
C GLU A 17 1.65 11.02 -2.69
N VAL A 18 1.96 11.29 -1.41
CA VAL A 18 1.49 10.45 -0.32
C VAL A 18 -0.01 10.67 -0.13
N ARG A 19 -0.75 9.58 -0.07
CA ARG A 19 -2.19 9.60 0.15
C ARG A 19 -2.48 9.07 1.55
N PHE A 20 -3.13 9.88 2.40
CA PHE A 20 -3.47 9.48 3.76
C PHE A 20 -4.85 8.84 3.79
N ASN A 21 -4.97 7.72 4.49
CA ASN A 21 -6.21 6.98 4.64
C ASN A 21 -6.63 6.92 6.10
N ARG A 22 -7.91 7.15 6.35
CA ARG A 22 -8.52 7.06 7.67
C ARG A 22 -9.66 6.05 7.61
N TYR A 23 -9.54 4.98 8.37
CA TYR A 23 -10.58 3.96 8.46
C TYR A 23 -11.26 4.07 9.82
N LEU A 24 -12.48 4.59 9.82
CA LEU A 24 -13.32 4.65 11.00
C LEU A 24 -13.90 3.28 11.31
N GLN A 25 -14.56 3.14 12.44
CA GLN A 25 -15.22 1.89 12.82
C GLN A 25 -16.12 1.38 11.69
N ASP A 26 -16.06 0.09 11.41
CA ASP A 26 -16.78 -0.63 10.35
C ASP A 26 -16.31 -0.32 8.92
N LYS A 27 -15.33 0.54 8.75
CA LYS A 27 -14.74 0.80 7.43
C LYS A 27 -13.73 -0.26 7.08
N LYS A 28 -13.71 -0.61 5.81
CA LYS A 28 -12.81 -1.62 5.26
C LYS A 28 -12.43 -1.24 3.85
N MET A 29 -11.47 -1.96 3.30
CA MET A 29 -11.11 -1.88 1.89
C MET A 29 -11.28 -3.28 1.29
N ALA A 30 -12.08 -3.42 0.25
CA ALA A 30 -12.31 -4.69 -0.42
C ALA A 30 -11.03 -5.20 -1.06
N GLU A 31 -10.95 -6.53 -1.23
CA GLU A 31 -9.79 -7.14 -1.85
C GLU A 31 -9.60 -6.64 -3.28
N HIS A 32 -8.38 -6.26 -3.61
CA HIS A 32 -8.04 -5.73 -4.92
C HIS A 32 -6.54 -5.84 -5.15
N CYS A 33 -6.12 -5.55 -6.38
CA CYS A 33 -4.73 -5.34 -6.74
C CYS A 33 -4.54 -3.89 -7.16
N ASP A 34 -3.40 -3.33 -6.81
CA ASP A 34 -3.07 -1.98 -7.25
C ASP A 34 -2.71 -1.99 -8.73
N HIS A 35 -3.44 -1.19 -9.50
CA HIS A 35 -3.20 -1.04 -10.94
C HIS A 35 -3.97 0.19 -11.42
N ILE A 36 -3.49 1.36 -11.03
CA ILE A 36 -4.29 2.58 -11.06
C ILE A 36 -3.71 3.67 -11.96
N SER A 37 -3.39 3.30 -13.19
CA SER A 37 -2.85 4.27 -14.15
C SER A 37 -3.76 5.48 -14.36
N SER A 38 -5.06 5.29 -14.29
CA SER A 38 -6.03 6.36 -14.54
C SER A 38 -6.09 7.42 -13.44
N LEU A 39 -5.63 7.12 -12.23
CA LEU A 39 -5.61 8.08 -11.13
C LEU A 39 -4.48 9.10 -11.23
N PHE A 40 -3.51 8.86 -12.10
CA PHE A 40 -2.34 9.71 -12.22
C PHE A 40 -2.07 9.98 -13.71
N PRO A 41 -2.96 10.73 -14.39
CA PRO A 41 -2.84 10.92 -15.82
C PRO A 41 -1.57 11.67 -16.24
N GLU A 42 -0.96 12.42 -15.33
CA GLU A 42 0.30 13.12 -15.58
C GLU A 42 1.53 12.19 -15.54
N LYS A 43 1.33 10.95 -15.13
CA LYS A 43 2.41 9.95 -15.06
C LYS A 43 2.27 8.95 -16.18
N ILE A 44 3.40 8.50 -16.71
CA ILE A 44 3.42 7.53 -17.81
C ILE A 44 3.51 6.12 -17.25
N GLY A 45 2.62 5.24 -17.72
CA GLY A 45 2.61 3.84 -17.32
C GLY A 45 1.85 3.58 -16.02
N VAL A 46 2.00 2.38 -15.50
CA VAL A 46 1.37 1.96 -14.25
C VAL A 46 2.41 1.88 -13.13
N PRO A 47 1.99 2.02 -11.86
CA PRO A 47 2.92 1.87 -10.74
C PRO A 47 3.56 0.49 -10.73
N ILE A 48 4.82 0.45 -10.27
CA ILE A 48 5.58 -0.79 -10.12
C ILE A 48 5.54 -1.26 -8.68
N LEU A 49 5.65 -0.32 -7.73
CA LEU A 49 5.65 -0.64 -6.30
C LEU A 49 4.60 0.17 -5.56
N SER A 50 3.99 -0.48 -4.59
CA SER A 50 3.11 0.15 -3.60
C SER A 50 3.86 0.24 -2.28
N CYS A 51 3.82 1.40 -1.64
CA CYS A 51 4.47 1.66 -0.36
C CYS A 51 3.41 2.05 0.66
N LEU A 52 3.19 1.19 1.65
CA LEU A 52 2.14 1.37 2.66
C LEU A 52 2.76 1.55 4.04
N GLY A 53 2.40 2.62 4.72
CA GLY A 53 2.86 2.89 6.07
C GLY A 53 1.73 2.95 7.07
N LEU A 54 1.95 2.43 8.28
CA LEU A 54 0.97 2.45 9.35
C LEU A 54 1.32 3.54 10.35
N LEU A 55 0.34 4.38 10.68
CA LEU A 55 0.56 5.57 11.49
C LEU A 55 0.17 5.42 12.95
N ASN A 56 -0.62 4.39 13.30
CA ASN A 56 -1.04 4.19 14.69
C ASN A 56 -1.29 2.72 15.02
N ASN A 57 -1.38 2.40 16.31
CA ASN A 57 -1.69 1.06 16.81
C ASN A 57 -2.92 1.02 17.70
N ASP A 58 -3.52 2.16 18.02
CA ASP A 58 -4.58 2.25 19.03
C ASP A 58 -5.97 1.97 18.43
N TYR A 59 -6.09 0.83 17.77
CA TYR A 59 -7.34 0.37 17.18
C TYR A 59 -7.39 -1.16 17.20
N GLU A 60 -8.58 -1.72 16.99
CA GLU A 60 -8.79 -3.16 16.87
C GLU A 60 -9.45 -3.46 15.53
N GLY A 61 -9.14 -4.62 14.97
CA GLY A 61 -9.54 -4.96 13.61
C GLY A 61 -8.62 -4.28 12.60
N GLY A 62 -9.12 -4.03 11.41
CA GLY A 62 -8.37 -3.31 10.38
C GLY A 62 -7.10 -4.02 9.92
N GLU A 63 -7.06 -5.34 10.02
CA GLU A 63 -5.89 -6.11 9.60
C GLU A 63 -5.67 -5.97 8.10
N PHE A 64 -4.40 -5.87 7.72
CA PHE A 64 -4.00 -5.91 6.33
C PHE A 64 -3.77 -7.36 5.92
N VAL A 65 -4.49 -7.81 4.90
CA VAL A 65 -4.47 -9.20 4.46
C VAL A 65 -4.04 -9.27 3.00
N MET A 66 -3.08 -10.12 2.70
CA MET A 66 -2.60 -10.38 1.35
C MET A 66 -2.85 -11.85 0.97
N PHE A 67 -2.87 -12.10 -0.33
CA PHE A 67 -3.00 -13.47 -0.85
C PHE A 67 -4.19 -14.20 -0.24
N GLU A 68 -5.33 -13.52 -0.24
CA GLU A 68 -6.63 -13.99 0.27
C GLU A 68 -6.70 -14.13 1.79
N ASN A 69 -5.72 -14.75 2.43
CA ASN A 69 -5.84 -15.10 3.84
C ASN A 69 -4.60 -14.83 4.69
N GLN A 70 -3.55 -14.27 4.14
CA GLN A 70 -2.33 -14.04 4.90
C GLN A 70 -2.35 -12.66 5.56
N LYS A 71 -2.50 -12.62 6.88
CA LYS A 71 -2.42 -11.39 7.65
C LYS A 71 -0.98 -10.93 7.72
N ILE A 72 -0.75 -9.68 7.38
CA ILE A 72 0.56 -9.05 7.48
C ILE A 72 0.57 -8.22 8.75
N GLU A 73 1.38 -8.62 9.72
CA GLU A 73 1.47 -7.89 10.97
C GLU A 73 2.25 -6.60 10.76
N MET A 74 1.65 -5.49 11.16
CA MET A 74 2.26 -4.17 11.07
C MET A 74 2.04 -3.42 12.37
N LYS A 75 3.04 -2.64 12.73
CA LYS A 75 3.01 -1.75 13.90
C LYS A 75 3.12 -0.31 13.41
N GLN A 76 2.76 0.61 14.29
CA GLN A 76 2.98 2.03 14.03
C GLN A 76 4.45 2.28 13.63
N GLY A 77 4.61 2.94 12.51
CA GLY A 77 5.93 3.23 11.97
C GLY A 77 6.46 2.22 10.95
N ASP A 78 5.79 1.07 10.81
CA ASP A 78 6.21 0.07 9.81
C ASP A 78 5.85 0.53 8.41
N LEU A 79 6.69 0.13 7.48
CA LEU A 79 6.49 0.37 6.05
C LEU A 79 6.51 -0.97 5.33
N LEU A 80 5.46 -1.22 4.56
CA LEU A 80 5.34 -2.40 3.70
C LEU A 80 5.46 -1.98 2.25
N ILE A 81 6.35 -2.63 1.52
CA ILE A 81 6.56 -2.38 0.09
C ILE A 81 6.25 -3.66 -0.66
N PHE A 82 5.42 -3.58 -1.68
CA PHE A 82 5.06 -4.74 -2.49
C PHE A 82 4.82 -4.33 -3.95
N PRO A 83 4.98 -5.27 -4.89
CA PRO A 83 4.70 -4.98 -6.30
C PRO A 83 3.23 -4.64 -6.54
N SER A 84 2.99 -3.62 -7.38
CA SER A 84 1.65 -3.14 -7.71
C SER A 84 1.12 -3.91 -8.91
N ASN A 85 0.79 -5.20 -8.73
CA ASN A 85 0.29 -5.99 -9.84
C ASN A 85 -0.71 -7.06 -9.38
N PHE A 86 -1.25 -7.81 -10.34
CA PHE A 86 -2.32 -8.78 -10.09
C PHE A 86 -1.89 -9.99 -9.26
N LEU A 87 -0.59 -10.17 -9.02
CA LEU A 87 -0.10 -11.25 -8.18
C LEU A 87 -0.13 -10.91 -6.68
N TYR A 88 -0.47 -9.67 -6.33
CA TYR A 88 -0.45 -9.17 -4.95
C TYR A 88 -1.80 -8.60 -4.53
N PRO A 89 -2.86 -9.46 -4.50
CA PRO A 89 -4.16 -9.01 -4.00
C PRO A 89 -4.10 -8.74 -2.50
N HIS A 90 -4.80 -7.72 -2.06
CA HIS A 90 -4.83 -7.34 -0.65
C HIS A 90 -6.14 -6.68 -0.28
N ARG A 91 -6.41 -6.64 1.01
CA ARG A 91 -7.58 -5.98 1.58
C ARG A 91 -7.28 -5.50 2.98
N VAL A 92 -8.13 -4.59 3.48
CA VAL A 92 -8.13 -4.16 4.87
C VAL A 92 -9.44 -4.65 5.49
N GLU A 93 -9.33 -5.45 6.54
CA GLU A 93 -10.49 -5.94 7.27
C GLU A 93 -11.20 -4.79 7.99
N PRO A 94 -12.49 -4.93 8.31
CA PRO A 94 -13.21 -3.85 9.01
C PRO A 94 -12.55 -3.49 10.33
N VAL A 95 -12.47 -2.19 10.62
CA VAL A 95 -12.01 -1.71 11.92
C VAL A 95 -13.12 -1.96 12.93
N LYS A 96 -12.82 -2.66 14.00
CA LYS A 96 -13.79 -3.03 15.03
C LYS A 96 -13.90 -2.00 16.13
N LYS A 97 -12.80 -1.33 16.45
CA LYS A 97 -12.74 -0.33 17.51
C LYS A 97 -11.66 0.67 17.20
N GLY A 98 -11.95 1.95 17.42
CA GLY A 98 -10.99 3.02 17.17
C GLY A 98 -10.94 3.43 15.70
N THR A 99 -9.84 4.02 15.31
CA THR A 99 -9.62 4.52 13.96
C THR A 99 -8.24 4.11 13.49
N ARG A 100 -8.15 3.58 12.27
CA ARG A 100 -6.88 3.20 11.66
C ARG A 100 -6.43 4.31 10.73
N TYR A 101 -5.18 4.75 10.91
CA TYR A 101 -4.55 5.73 10.03
C TYR A 101 -3.38 5.09 9.30
N SER A 102 -3.32 5.30 8.01
CA SER A 102 -2.22 4.82 7.17
C SER A 102 -1.95 5.81 6.05
N TYR A 103 -0.84 5.58 5.35
CA TYR A 103 -0.56 6.32 4.12
C TYR A 103 -0.10 5.35 3.05
N ILE A 104 -0.27 5.75 1.80
CA ILE A 104 0.16 4.97 0.66
C ILE A 104 0.78 5.88 -0.40
N SER A 105 1.78 5.35 -1.08
CA SER A 105 2.44 6.00 -2.21
C SER A 105 2.81 4.93 -3.22
N TRP A 106 2.91 5.31 -4.48
CA TRP A 106 3.28 4.39 -5.56
C TRP A 106 4.53 4.90 -6.26
N VAL A 107 5.29 3.95 -6.80
CA VAL A 107 6.54 4.22 -7.50
C VAL A 107 6.46 3.60 -8.89
N TRP A 108 6.92 4.36 -9.88
CA TRP A 108 7.02 3.94 -11.28
C TRP A 108 8.43 3.60 -11.69
#